data_5f4158215d692bd1b4d0305633a980a4
#
_entry.id   5f4158215d692bd1b4d0305633a980a4
#
_cell.length_a   1.000
_cell.length_b   1.000
_cell.length_c   1.000
_cell.angle_alpha   90.00
_cell.angle_beta   90.00
_cell.angle_gamma   90.00
#
_symmetry.space_group_name_H-M   'P 1'
#
loop_
_entity.id
_entity.type
_entity.pdbx_description
1 polymer ?
#
loop_
_entity_poly.entity_id
_entity_poly.type
_entity_poly.pdbx_seq_one_letter_code
_entity_poly.pdbx_strand_id
1 'polypeptide(L)'
;DPIPPELSKSERKHVLGAQGNLWTEYVQTPDRAQYRVLPRMTALSEVLWSGPGKKPYEDFYKRLHSLKKRFDNLGWVHAPGSYAVTINVDPSSNEKEHRISLLSEKPGEVIKYTTNGSEPTINSLTYHNPIKINQRTVVKASMFIDGIPKGKTSKKTIFFSKAIGKKVEYNSQY
;
A
#
# COMPACT_ATOMS: atom_id res chain seq x y z
N ASP A 1 -10.71 5.79 11.48
CA ASP A 1 -11.20 5.88 12.87
C ASP A 1 -10.87 4.56 13.56
N PRO A 2 -10.11 4.56 14.67
CA PRO A 2 -9.81 3.33 15.41
C PRO A 2 -10.99 2.82 16.26
N ILE A 3 -12.06 3.58 16.36
CA ILE A 3 -13.25 3.21 17.12
C ILE A 3 -14.22 2.47 16.21
N PRO A 4 -14.55 1.19 16.51
CA PRO A 4 -15.52 0.43 15.72
C PRO A 4 -16.85 1.18 15.59
N PRO A 5 -17.43 1.25 14.39
CA PRO A 5 -18.67 2.01 14.14
C PRO A 5 -19.88 1.43 14.88
N GLU A 6 -19.81 0.15 15.24
CA GLU A 6 -20.90 -0.59 15.92
C GLU A 6 -21.08 -0.16 17.38
N LEU A 7 -20.05 0.45 18.00
CA LEU A 7 -20.12 0.86 19.39
C LEU A 7 -21.09 2.01 19.60
N SER A 8 -21.94 1.88 20.61
CA SER A 8 -22.81 2.95 21.11
C SER A 8 -22.01 4.12 21.72
N LYS A 9 -22.63 5.26 21.87
CA LYS A 9 -21.98 6.44 22.50
C LYS A 9 -21.46 6.15 23.91
N SER A 10 -22.13 5.29 24.67
CA SER A 10 -21.70 4.90 26.02
C SER A 10 -20.47 4.00 25.98
N GLU A 11 -20.40 3.07 25.06
CA GLU A 11 -19.27 2.15 24.89
C GLU A 11 -18.03 2.86 24.34
N ARG A 12 -18.21 3.79 23.42
CA ARG A 12 -17.10 4.60 22.86
C ARG A 12 -16.30 5.35 23.91
N LYS A 13 -16.92 5.73 25.02
CA LYS A 13 -16.25 6.42 26.15
C LYS A 13 -15.20 5.54 26.85
N HIS A 14 -15.28 4.23 26.70
CA HIS A 14 -14.32 3.29 27.26
C HIS A 14 -13.12 3.02 26.33
N VAL A 15 -13.17 3.49 25.08
CA VAL A 15 -12.04 3.43 24.17
C VAL A 15 -11.13 4.64 24.41
N LEU A 16 -10.07 4.43 25.18
CA LEU A 16 -9.15 5.50 25.58
C LEU A 16 -8.12 5.85 24.52
N GLY A 17 -7.93 4.98 23.53
CA GLY A 17 -6.95 5.17 22.46
C GLY A 17 -6.61 3.86 21.76
N ALA A 18 -5.51 3.87 21.04
CA ALA A 18 -4.93 2.68 20.42
C ALA A 18 -3.42 2.65 20.62
N GLN A 19 -2.82 1.48 20.50
CA GLN A 19 -1.37 1.30 20.62
C GLN A 19 -0.82 0.49 19.45
N GLY A 20 0.42 0.79 19.08
CA GLY A 20 1.21 -0.03 18.19
C GLY A 20 2.33 -0.71 18.97
N ASN A 21 2.42 -2.04 18.90
CA ASN A 21 3.43 -2.79 19.62
C ASN A 21 4.66 -3.02 18.72
N LEU A 22 5.84 -2.80 19.31
CA LEU A 22 7.12 -3.21 18.73
C LEU A 22 7.68 -4.37 19.56
N TRP A 23 7.62 -5.57 19.02
CA TRP A 23 8.20 -6.75 19.62
C TRP A 23 9.71 -6.79 19.37
N THR A 24 10.49 -6.95 20.42
CA THR A 24 11.96 -6.78 20.40
C THR A 24 12.74 -8.01 19.93
N GLU A 25 12.10 -9.15 19.72
CA GLU A 25 12.73 -10.40 19.29
C GLU A 25 13.71 -10.26 18.12
N TYR A 26 13.40 -9.34 17.19
CA TYR A 26 14.22 -9.07 16.01
C TYR A 26 14.75 -7.63 15.96
N VAL A 27 14.82 -6.95 17.10
CA VAL A 27 15.26 -5.57 17.23
C VAL A 27 16.50 -5.52 18.10
N GLN A 28 17.66 -5.65 17.47
CA GLN A 28 18.95 -5.82 18.16
C GLN A 28 19.62 -4.49 18.52
N THR A 29 19.21 -3.38 17.89
CA THR A 29 19.83 -2.07 18.07
C THR A 29 18.78 -0.96 18.17
N PRO A 30 19.10 0.18 18.83
CA PRO A 30 18.23 1.36 18.84
C PRO A 30 17.86 1.85 17.43
N ASP A 31 18.82 1.87 16.51
CA ASP A 31 18.60 2.27 15.11
C ASP A 31 17.57 1.37 14.42
N ARG A 32 17.63 0.07 14.71
CA ARG A 32 16.65 -0.88 14.18
C ARG A 32 15.26 -0.64 14.76
N ALA A 33 15.17 -0.25 16.03
CA ALA A 33 13.91 0.15 16.67
C ALA A 33 13.36 1.41 15.98
N GLN A 34 14.17 2.45 15.85
CA GLN A 34 13.78 3.69 15.18
C GLN A 34 13.30 3.42 13.75
N TYR A 35 14.04 2.66 12.97
CA TYR A 35 13.67 2.29 11.60
C TYR A 35 12.30 1.59 11.52
N ARG A 36 11.99 0.74 12.49
CA ARG A 36 10.71 0.02 12.52
C ARG A 36 9.55 0.89 12.96
N VAL A 37 9.79 1.78 13.90
CA VAL A 37 8.79 2.69 14.48
C VAL A 37 8.52 3.88 13.56
N LEU A 38 9.56 4.50 13.03
CA LEU A 38 9.44 5.70 12.20
C LEU A 38 9.38 5.35 10.71
N PRO A 39 8.45 5.92 9.94
CA PRO A 39 7.44 6.92 10.32
C PRO A 39 6.08 6.33 10.75
N ARG A 40 5.95 5.03 10.99
CA ARG A 40 4.67 4.36 11.27
C ARG A 40 3.96 4.93 12.49
N MET A 41 4.72 5.25 13.54
CA MET A 41 4.20 5.90 14.74
C MET A 41 3.56 7.27 14.43
N THR A 42 4.07 7.99 13.44
CA THR A 42 3.48 9.26 13.00
C THR A 42 2.09 9.08 12.39
N ALA A 43 1.89 7.99 11.65
CA ALA A 43 0.56 7.68 11.11
C ALA A 43 -0.43 7.33 12.22
N LEU A 44 0.00 6.55 13.22
CA LEU A 44 -0.81 6.26 14.40
C LEU A 44 -1.16 7.54 15.16
N SER A 45 -0.17 8.41 15.38
CA SER A 45 -0.37 9.71 16.05
C SER A 45 -1.35 10.59 15.28
N GLU A 46 -1.28 10.64 13.96
CA GLU A 46 -2.21 11.38 13.11
C GLU A 46 -3.65 10.89 13.30
N VAL A 47 -3.86 9.58 13.32
CA VAL A 47 -5.18 8.98 13.49
C VAL A 47 -5.76 9.29 14.87
N LEU A 48 -4.95 9.16 15.93
CA LEU A 48 -5.41 9.33 17.30
C LEU A 48 -5.62 10.79 17.69
N TRP A 49 -4.75 11.69 17.23
CA TRP A 49 -4.81 13.11 17.57
C TRP A 49 -5.89 13.87 16.80
N SER A 50 -6.13 13.48 15.58
CA SER A 50 -6.97 14.26 14.66
C SER A 50 -8.46 14.00 14.80
N GLY A 51 -8.87 13.02 15.59
CA GLY A 51 -10.27 12.64 15.77
C GLY A 51 -10.95 12.08 14.50
N PRO A 52 -12.26 11.77 14.60
CA PRO A 52 -13.03 11.24 13.49
C PRO A 52 -13.19 12.31 12.40
N GLY A 53 -12.71 12.01 11.23
CA GLY A 53 -12.82 12.85 10.04
C GLY A 53 -11.97 12.28 8.92
N LYS A 54 -12.47 12.38 7.69
CA LYS A 54 -11.66 11.96 6.53
C LYS A 54 -10.59 13.01 6.29
N LYS A 55 -9.34 12.68 6.57
CA LYS A 55 -8.18 13.45 6.11
C LYS A 55 -7.65 12.80 4.85
N PRO A 56 -7.47 13.56 3.77
CA PRO A 56 -6.84 13.04 2.56
C PRO A 56 -5.44 12.50 2.90
N TYR A 57 -5.13 11.30 2.43
CA TYR A 57 -3.81 10.70 2.60
C TYR A 57 -2.70 11.60 2.05
N GLU A 58 -2.97 12.32 0.98
CA GLU A 58 -2.06 13.26 0.34
C GLU A 58 -1.60 14.38 1.27
N ASP A 59 -2.49 14.90 2.12
CA ASP A 59 -2.14 15.95 3.09
C ASP A 59 -1.27 15.41 4.22
N PHE A 60 -1.59 14.21 4.73
CA PHE A 60 -0.73 13.51 5.67
C PHE A 60 0.65 13.26 5.06
N TYR A 61 0.69 12.79 3.81
CA TYR A 61 1.93 12.49 3.12
C TYR A 61 2.83 13.73 2.95
N LYS A 62 2.27 14.89 2.60
CA LYS A 62 3.01 16.17 2.51
C LYS A 62 3.63 16.55 3.85
N ARG A 63 2.86 16.47 4.94
CA ARG A 63 3.37 16.76 6.30
C ARG A 63 4.42 15.76 6.75
N LEU A 64 4.23 14.48 6.41
CA LEU A 64 5.19 13.43 6.68
C LEU A 64 6.54 13.70 6.00
N HIS A 65 6.54 14.22 4.78
CA HIS A 65 7.76 14.61 4.09
C HIS A 65 8.56 15.67 4.87
N SER A 66 7.87 16.69 5.36
CA SER A 66 8.50 17.74 6.20
C SER A 66 9.00 17.18 7.54
N LEU A 67 8.28 16.22 8.12
CA LEU A 67 8.66 15.58 9.37
C LEU A 67 9.89 14.67 9.19
N LYS A 68 10.00 13.96 8.08
CA LYS A 68 11.19 13.16 7.77
C LYS A 68 12.46 14.00 7.70
N LYS A 69 12.40 15.21 7.14
CA LYS A 69 13.54 16.15 7.17
C LYS A 69 13.96 16.52 8.60
N ARG A 70 13.00 16.60 9.54
CA ARG A 70 13.31 16.82 10.96
C ARG A 70 13.98 15.59 11.58
N PHE A 71 13.55 14.37 11.23
CA PHE A 71 14.22 13.14 11.65
C PHE A 71 15.66 13.11 11.17
N ASP A 72 15.91 13.47 9.91
CA ASP A 72 17.27 13.56 9.34
C ASP A 72 18.14 14.57 10.12
N ASN A 73 17.61 15.76 10.41
CA ASN A 73 18.31 16.79 11.17
C ASN A 73 18.61 16.37 12.63
N LEU A 74 17.78 15.51 13.20
CA LEU A 74 17.99 14.96 14.55
C LEU A 74 18.90 13.73 14.56
N GLY A 75 19.33 13.25 13.38
CA GLY A 75 20.09 12.02 13.24
C GLY A 75 19.28 10.75 13.54
N TRP A 76 17.95 10.81 13.45
CA TRP A 76 17.10 9.67 13.71
C TRP A 76 16.98 8.77 12.48
N VAL A 77 17.15 7.48 12.72
CA VAL A 77 16.97 6.47 11.66
C VAL A 77 15.47 6.25 11.42
N HIS A 78 15.05 6.39 10.17
CA HIS A 78 13.66 6.13 9.80
C HIS A 78 13.54 5.35 8.49
N ALA A 79 12.44 4.62 8.31
CA ALA A 79 12.19 3.95 7.05
C ALA A 79 11.92 4.99 5.94
N PRO A 80 12.60 4.87 4.78
CA PRO A 80 12.46 5.84 3.68
C PRO A 80 11.09 5.77 3.00
N GLY A 81 10.30 4.74 3.30
CA GLY A 81 9.08 4.38 2.61
C GLY A 81 9.32 3.36 1.51
N SER A 82 8.26 2.75 1.04
CA SER A 82 8.31 1.84 -0.08
C SER A 82 8.22 2.60 -1.40
N TYR A 83 9.06 2.22 -2.34
CA TYR A 83 8.91 2.60 -3.75
C TYR A 83 8.25 1.47 -4.55
N ALA A 84 7.76 0.45 -3.87
CA ALA A 84 7.09 -0.66 -4.51
C ALA A 84 5.72 -0.23 -5.06
N VAL A 85 5.39 -0.77 -6.22
CA VAL A 85 4.06 -0.64 -6.81
C VAL A 85 3.26 -1.86 -6.43
N THR A 86 2.11 -1.68 -5.78
CA THR A 86 1.18 -2.77 -5.50
C THR A 86 0.35 -3.05 -6.75
N ILE A 87 0.34 -4.29 -7.20
CA ILE A 87 -0.44 -4.75 -8.36
C ILE A 87 -1.67 -5.49 -7.83
N ASN A 88 -2.82 -4.81 -7.82
CA ASN A 88 -4.11 -5.39 -7.48
C ASN A 88 -4.81 -5.93 -8.71
N VAL A 89 -5.44 -7.08 -8.55
CA VAL A 89 -6.24 -7.72 -9.59
C VAL A 89 -7.66 -7.80 -9.09
N ASP A 90 -8.55 -7.08 -9.75
CA ASP A 90 -9.98 -7.17 -9.51
C ASP A 90 -10.56 -8.14 -10.55
N PRO A 91 -10.99 -9.34 -10.13
CA PRO A 91 -11.72 -10.22 -11.03
C PRO A 91 -13.02 -9.49 -11.41
N SER A 92 -13.16 -9.20 -12.68
CA SER A 92 -14.42 -8.66 -13.17
C SER A 92 -15.51 -9.73 -12.98
N SER A 93 -16.74 -9.30 -12.73
CA SER A 93 -17.91 -10.18 -12.72
C SER A 93 -18.11 -10.92 -14.04
N ASN A 94 -17.36 -10.54 -15.06
CA ASN A 94 -17.33 -11.14 -16.37
C ASN A 94 -16.04 -11.99 -16.45
N GLU A 95 -16.15 -13.30 -16.42
CA GLU A 95 -15.07 -14.31 -16.38
C GLU A 95 -13.97 -14.13 -17.47
N LYS A 96 -14.17 -13.22 -18.40
CA LYS A 96 -13.32 -12.99 -19.56
C LYS A 96 -12.34 -11.84 -19.40
N GLU A 97 -12.44 -11.04 -18.35
CA GLU A 97 -11.62 -9.83 -18.19
C GLU A 97 -11.22 -9.64 -16.72
N HIS A 98 -9.99 -9.23 -16.48
CA HIS A 98 -9.54 -8.72 -15.18
C HIS A 98 -9.17 -7.24 -15.30
N ARG A 99 -9.42 -6.49 -14.23
CA ARG A 99 -8.93 -5.11 -14.09
C ARG A 99 -7.73 -5.11 -13.16
N ILE A 100 -6.65 -4.48 -13.62
CA ILE A 100 -5.41 -4.35 -12.86
C ILE A 100 -5.28 -2.92 -12.41
N SER A 101 -5.25 -2.71 -11.10
CA SER A 101 -4.96 -1.42 -10.49
C SER A 101 -3.53 -1.40 -9.97
N LEU A 102 -2.78 -0.34 -10.31
CA LEU A 102 -1.43 -0.12 -9.82
C LEU A 102 -1.47 1.00 -8.79
N LEU A 103 -1.00 0.71 -7.58
CA LEU A 103 -1.00 1.65 -6.47
C LEU A 103 0.42 1.88 -5.97
N SER A 104 0.73 3.11 -5.66
CA SER A 104 1.97 3.53 -5.01
C SER A 104 1.68 4.14 -3.64
N GLU A 105 2.58 3.94 -2.69
CA GLU A 105 2.54 4.65 -1.41
C GLU A 105 2.87 6.14 -1.55
N LYS A 106 3.42 6.56 -2.70
CA LYS A 106 3.79 7.95 -2.99
C LYS A 106 2.83 8.55 -4.01
N PRO A 107 1.88 9.38 -3.60
CA PRO A 107 0.97 10.07 -4.51
C PRO A 107 1.73 11.01 -5.46
N GLY A 108 1.26 11.10 -6.68
CA GLY A 108 1.79 12.04 -7.69
C GLY A 108 3.03 11.55 -8.45
N GLU A 109 3.57 10.39 -8.08
CA GLU A 109 4.72 9.82 -8.78
C GLU A 109 4.30 9.00 -10.01
N VAL A 110 5.17 8.95 -11.00
CA VAL A 110 4.90 8.25 -12.26
C VAL A 110 5.10 6.76 -12.09
N ILE A 111 4.07 5.97 -12.37
CA ILE A 111 4.17 4.51 -12.47
C ILE A 111 4.29 4.13 -13.94
N LYS A 112 5.38 3.45 -14.29
CA LYS A 112 5.59 2.83 -15.60
C LYS A 112 5.33 1.33 -15.49
N TYR A 113 4.73 0.75 -16.53
CA TYR A 113 4.39 -0.67 -16.53
C TYR A 113 4.55 -1.32 -17.89
N THR A 114 4.64 -2.64 -17.87
CA THR A 114 4.62 -3.52 -19.04
C THR A 114 3.64 -4.66 -18.81
N THR A 115 3.11 -5.23 -19.90
CA THR A 115 2.20 -6.38 -19.86
C THR A 115 2.77 -7.62 -20.54
N ASN A 116 3.99 -7.53 -21.03
CA ASN A 116 4.71 -8.61 -21.69
C ASN A 116 5.81 -9.24 -20.84
N GLY A 117 5.95 -8.79 -19.58
CA GLY A 117 6.96 -9.28 -18.64
C GLY A 117 8.36 -8.67 -18.82
N SER A 118 8.56 -7.74 -19.77
CA SER A 118 9.81 -6.97 -19.85
C SER A 118 9.94 -6.00 -18.64
N GLU A 119 11.17 -5.56 -18.32
CA GLU A 119 11.38 -4.55 -17.29
C GLU A 119 10.82 -3.19 -17.75
N PRO A 120 10.07 -2.47 -16.86
CA PRO A 120 9.63 -1.12 -17.16
C PRO A 120 10.80 -0.17 -17.33
N THR A 121 10.76 0.63 -18.39
CA THR A 121 11.73 1.70 -18.67
C THR A 121 11.02 3.05 -18.70
N ILE A 122 11.78 4.13 -18.87
CA ILE A 122 11.19 5.47 -19.01
C ILE A 122 10.23 5.56 -20.21
N ASN A 123 10.47 4.75 -21.26
CA ASN A 123 9.65 4.70 -22.46
C ASN A 123 8.44 3.76 -22.36
N SER A 124 8.32 3.02 -21.25
CA SER A 124 7.18 2.14 -21.03
C SER A 124 5.89 2.94 -20.80
N LEU A 125 4.75 2.26 -20.91
CA LEU A 125 3.44 2.88 -20.69
C LEU A 125 3.34 3.51 -19.32
N THR A 126 2.74 4.70 -19.24
CA THR A 126 2.42 5.36 -17.97
C THR A 126 1.05 4.91 -17.49
N TYR A 127 0.97 4.58 -16.21
CA TYR A 127 -0.29 4.19 -15.60
C TYR A 127 -1.13 5.40 -15.24
N HIS A 128 -2.35 5.46 -15.78
CA HIS A 128 -3.34 6.50 -15.45
C HIS A 128 -4.66 5.88 -14.99
N ASN A 129 -5.04 4.74 -15.58
CA ASN A 129 -6.32 4.09 -15.36
C ASN A 129 -6.15 2.59 -15.23
N PRO A 130 -7.10 1.87 -14.61
CA PRO A 130 -7.06 0.41 -14.52
C PRO A 130 -6.89 -0.25 -15.89
N ILE A 131 -5.95 -1.19 -15.95
CA ILE A 131 -5.58 -1.92 -17.16
C ILE A 131 -6.51 -3.11 -17.30
N LYS A 132 -7.13 -3.25 -18.46
CA LYS A 132 -7.96 -4.41 -18.79
C LYS A 132 -7.12 -5.49 -19.45
N ILE A 133 -7.22 -6.71 -18.95
CA ILE A 133 -6.56 -7.89 -19.54
C ILE A 133 -7.56 -9.04 -19.64
N ASN A 134 -7.44 -9.79 -20.76
CA ASN A 134 -8.35 -10.90 -21.10
C ASN A 134 -7.60 -12.20 -21.41
N GLN A 135 -6.31 -12.24 -21.17
CA GLN A 135 -5.47 -13.42 -21.38
C GLN A 135 -4.35 -13.50 -20.34
N ARG A 136 -3.71 -14.65 -20.24
CA ARG A 136 -2.55 -14.80 -19.35
C ARG A 136 -1.53 -13.70 -19.62
N THR A 137 -1.23 -12.93 -18.60
CA THR A 137 -0.39 -11.73 -18.72
C THR A 137 0.61 -11.65 -17.57
N VAL A 138 1.83 -11.25 -17.85
CA VAL A 138 2.83 -10.92 -16.85
C VAL A 138 2.93 -9.40 -16.77
N VAL A 139 2.38 -8.84 -15.70
CA VAL A 139 2.48 -7.40 -15.45
C VAL A 139 3.71 -7.13 -14.61
N LYS A 140 4.53 -6.18 -15.06
CA LYS A 140 5.60 -5.58 -14.27
C LYS A 140 5.37 -4.09 -14.15
N ALA A 141 5.66 -3.53 -12.98
CA ALA A 141 5.48 -2.11 -12.70
C ALA A 141 6.59 -1.57 -11.81
N SER A 142 7.05 -0.37 -12.11
CA SER A 142 8.04 0.36 -11.34
C SER A 142 7.64 1.82 -11.19
N MET A 143 8.01 2.40 -10.06
CA MET A 143 7.89 3.84 -9.83
C MET A 143 9.06 4.56 -10.47
N PHE A 144 8.80 5.72 -11.06
CA PHE A 144 9.80 6.60 -11.64
C PHE A 144 9.73 7.98 -10.99
N ILE A 145 10.87 8.49 -10.57
CA ILE A 145 11.04 9.85 -10.03
C ILE A 145 12.13 10.51 -10.88
N ASP A 146 11.83 11.65 -11.45
CA ASP A 146 12.73 12.39 -12.36
C ASP A 146 13.29 11.50 -13.49
N GLY A 147 12.46 10.63 -14.02
CA GLY A 147 12.84 9.70 -15.09
C GLY A 147 13.69 8.50 -14.66
N ILE A 148 14.02 8.38 -13.37
CA ILE A 148 14.85 7.32 -12.81
C ILE A 148 13.97 6.29 -12.09
N PRO A 149 14.09 4.98 -12.40
CA PRO A 149 13.36 3.95 -11.68
C PRO A 149 13.80 3.90 -10.21
N LYS A 150 12.84 3.78 -9.29
CA LYS A 150 13.04 3.70 -7.84
C LYS A 150 12.44 2.42 -7.28
N GLY A 151 13.18 1.82 -6.34
CA GLY A 151 12.77 0.56 -5.71
C GLY A 151 12.91 -0.65 -6.63
N LYS A 152 12.31 -1.76 -6.19
CA LYS A 152 12.28 -2.99 -6.97
C LYS A 152 11.08 -2.99 -7.91
N THR A 153 11.25 -3.51 -9.11
CA THR A 153 10.14 -3.80 -10.01
C THR A 153 9.18 -4.80 -9.37
N SER A 154 7.93 -4.41 -9.27
CA SER A 154 6.86 -5.32 -8.87
C SER A 154 6.44 -6.17 -10.05
N LYS A 155 6.22 -7.47 -9.80
CA LYS A 155 5.82 -8.45 -10.83
C LYS A 155 4.62 -9.24 -10.35
N LYS A 156 3.63 -9.41 -11.22
CA LYS A 156 2.50 -10.32 -10.99
C LYS A 156 2.13 -11.03 -12.29
N THR A 157 2.01 -12.35 -12.20
CA THR A 157 1.46 -13.15 -13.31
C THR A 157 -0.03 -13.34 -13.06
N ILE A 158 -0.83 -12.95 -14.03
CA ILE A 158 -2.28 -13.08 -13.98
C ILE A 158 -2.66 -14.28 -14.84
N PHE A 159 -3.40 -15.18 -14.25
CA PHE A 159 -3.89 -16.39 -14.89
C PHE A 159 -5.40 -16.29 -15.09
N PHE A 160 -5.89 -16.90 -16.14
CA PHE A 160 -7.31 -17.08 -16.38
C PHE A 160 -7.65 -18.54 -16.15
N SER A 161 -8.65 -18.79 -15.35
CA SER A 161 -9.14 -20.11 -15.01
C SER A 161 -10.66 -20.13 -15.13
N LYS A 162 -11.22 -21.26 -15.51
CA LYS A 162 -12.68 -21.45 -15.56
C LYS A 162 -13.32 -21.37 -14.17
N ALA A 163 -12.55 -21.44 -13.09
CA ALA A 163 -13.00 -21.33 -11.71
C ALA A 163 -13.07 -19.88 -11.20
N ILE A 164 -12.49 -18.91 -11.93
CA ILE A 164 -12.51 -17.51 -11.51
C ILE A 164 -13.94 -16.96 -11.57
N GLY A 165 -14.39 -16.39 -10.45
CA GLY A 165 -15.74 -15.83 -10.32
C GLY A 165 -16.85 -16.87 -10.08
N LYS A 166 -16.52 -18.14 -10.00
CA LYS A 166 -17.50 -19.18 -9.65
C LYS A 166 -17.74 -19.23 -8.15
N LYS A 167 -18.99 -19.37 -7.77
CA LYS A 167 -19.37 -19.65 -6.39
C LYS A 167 -18.83 -21.02 -5.99
N VAL A 168 -18.10 -21.08 -4.89
CA VAL A 168 -17.62 -22.33 -4.31
C VAL A 168 -18.74 -22.87 -3.43
N GLU A 169 -19.28 -24.02 -3.77
CA GLU A 169 -20.21 -24.75 -2.92
C GLU A 169 -19.45 -25.88 -2.21
N TYR A 170 -19.46 -25.83 -0.90
CA TYR A 170 -18.92 -26.92 -0.07
C TYR A 170 -20.01 -27.96 0.13
N ASN A 171 -19.78 -29.15 -0.37
CA ASN A 171 -20.62 -30.29 -0.07
C ASN A 171 -20.06 -30.92 1.22
N SER A 172 -20.51 -30.45 2.38
CA SER A 172 -20.20 -31.10 3.66
C SER A 172 -21.14 -32.31 3.82
N GLN A 173 -20.75 -33.41 3.24
CA GLN A 173 -21.23 -34.72 3.68
C GLN A 173 -20.16 -35.28 4.63
N TYR A 174 -20.28 -34.93 5.90
CA TYR A 174 -19.80 -35.69 7.05
C TYR A 174 -20.70 -35.38 8.23
#